data_cde9e3f0bf1629e7577c88c9144eb8f9
#
_entry.id   cde9e3f0bf1629e7577c88c9144eb8f9
#
_cell.length_a   1.000
_cell.length_b   1.000
_cell.length_c   1.000
_cell.angle_alpha   90.00
_cell.angle_beta   90.00
_cell.angle_gamma   90.00
#
_symmetry.space_group_name_H-M   'P 1'
#
loop_
_entity.id
_entity.type
_entity.pdbx_description
1 polymer ?
#
loop_
_entity_poly.entity_id
_entity_poly.type
_entity_poly.pdbx_seq_one_letter_code
_entity_poly.pdbx_strand_id
1 'polypeptide(L)'
;MLDRVKASLSSLAPAEQRVGKLVLSDPRAFAKLPISTLADKAHVSKPTVVRFCRSMGYDGLSDFKLKLAGSVNEGVPFIHRSVDADDKTGDVMVKVIDNTVAAFLKYRNDASTGSIEKAVTVLAETFTTGKRIEFFGAGNSGIVAQDAQHKFFRLGVNTIAYSDGHMQVMSASLLGAGDCVVIISNSGRTRDLMDACDIARKNGATTIVITTSGSPLAAAGHIHLAADHPEGFDRYSPMVSRLMHLLIIDILATCVALRIGGATLQPKLQNMKNNLRSKRYA
;
A
#
# COMPACT_ATOMS: atom_id res chain seq x y z
N MET A 1 14.03 10.12 -6.12
CA MET A 1 15.18 10.08 -7.03
C MET A 1 15.82 11.45 -7.18
N LEU A 2 15.11 12.51 -7.54
CA LEU A 2 15.64 13.87 -7.69
C LEU A 2 16.27 14.42 -6.41
N ASP A 3 15.66 14.18 -5.24
CA ASP A 3 16.23 14.59 -3.94
C ASP A 3 17.60 13.94 -3.68
N ARG A 4 17.78 12.68 -4.11
CA ARG A 4 19.09 12.00 -4.02
C ARG A 4 20.12 12.63 -4.95
N VAL A 5 19.73 13.00 -6.18
CA VAL A 5 20.62 13.75 -7.10
C VAL A 5 21.00 15.08 -6.47
N LYS A 6 20.03 15.82 -5.91
CA LYS A 6 20.26 17.10 -5.24
C LYS A 6 21.19 16.98 -4.03
N ALA A 7 20.96 15.99 -3.18
CA ALA A 7 21.76 15.75 -1.97
C ALA A 7 23.22 15.33 -2.30
N SER A 8 23.40 14.56 -3.37
CA SER A 8 24.74 14.07 -3.77
C SER A 8 25.51 15.06 -4.64
N LEU A 9 24.91 16.17 -5.08
CA LEU A 9 25.49 17.05 -6.09
C LEU A 9 26.86 17.59 -5.70
N SER A 10 27.02 18.00 -4.42
CA SER A 10 28.29 18.58 -3.91
C SER A 10 29.42 17.57 -3.76
N SER A 11 29.11 16.28 -3.64
CA SER A 11 30.09 15.19 -3.48
C SER A 11 30.56 14.58 -4.80
N LEU A 12 29.88 14.89 -5.92
CA LEU A 12 30.23 14.39 -7.25
C LEU A 12 31.40 15.14 -7.86
N ALA A 13 32.12 14.51 -8.80
CA ALA A 13 33.15 15.18 -9.60
C ALA A 13 32.56 16.36 -10.41
N PRO A 14 33.31 17.44 -10.69
CA PRO A 14 32.79 18.65 -11.35
C PRO A 14 32.06 18.38 -12.68
N ALA A 15 32.53 17.41 -13.47
CA ALA A 15 31.86 17.01 -14.70
C ALA A 15 30.53 16.26 -14.45
N GLU A 16 30.46 15.46 -13.42
CA GLU A 16 29.24 14.76 -13.04
C GLU A 16 28.21 15.72 -12.38
N GLN A 17 28.68 16.74 -11.67
CA GLN A 17 27.82 17.82 -11.16
C GLN A 17 27.07 18.53 -12.28
N ARG A 18 27.71 18.76 -13.44
CA ARG A 18 27.04 19.37 -14.61
C ARG A 18 25.93 18.47 -15.14
N VAL A 19 26.15 17.16 -15.18
CA VAL A 19 25.10 16.20 -15.56
C VAL A 19 23.96 16.20 -14.53
N GLY A 20 24.28 16.19 -13.25
CA GLY A 20 23.30 16.28 -12.16
C GLY A 20 22.47 17.57 -12.23
N LYS A 21 23.09 18.72 -12.49
CA LYS A 21 22.40 20.00 -12.71
C LYS A 21 21.44 19.93 -13.91
N LEU A 22 21.87 19.29 -15.04
CA LEU A 22 21.01 19.08 -16.20
C LEU A 22 19.80 18.19 -15.88
N VAL A 23 20.00 17.12 -15.05
CA VAL A 23 18.89 16.29 -14.57
C VAL A 23 17.89 17.12 -13.75
N LEU A 24 18.39 17.98 -12.86
CA LEU A 24 17.54 18.78 -11.97
C LEU A 24 16.83 19.94 -12.68
N SER A 25 17.43 20.49 -13.77
CA SER A 25 16.84 21.59 -14.52
C SER A 25 15.65 21.16 -15.39
N ASP A 26 15.74 20.00 -16.03
CA ASP A 26 14.64 19.42 -16.82
C ASP A 26 14.74 17.89 -16.84
N PRO A 27 14.21 17.24 -15.79
CA PRO A 27 14.23 15.79 -15.68
C PRO A 27 13.46 15.08 -16.80
N ARG A 28 12.38 15.69 -17.31
CA ARG A 28 11.55 15.11 -18.41
C ARG A 28 12.33 15.08 -19.73
N ALA A 29 12.96 16.19 -20.06
CA ALA A 29 13.81 16.25 -21.24
C ALA A 29 15.00 15.30 -21.10
N PHE A 30 15.64 15.23 -19.93
CA PHE A 30 16.76 14.31 -19.68
C PHE A 30 16.37 12.85 -19.95
N ALA A 31 15.20 12.41 -19.51
CA ALA A 31 14.72 11.05 -19.73
C ALA A 31 14.55 10.70 -21.23
N LYS A 32 14.17 11.65 -22.05
CA LYS A 32 13.86 11.46 -23.48
C LYS A 32 15.05 11.62 -24.40
N LEU A 33 16.03 12.50 -24.08
CA LEU A 33 17.09 12.89 -24.97
C LEU A 33 18.16 11.79 -25.16
N PRO A 34 18.76 11.64 -26.40
CA PRO A 34 19.88 10.72 -26.63
C PRO A 34 21.12 11.10 -25.81
N ILE A 35 22.00 10.12 -25.54
CA ILE A 35 23.24 10.33 -24.78
C ILE A 35 24.13 11.40 -25.37
N SER A 36 24.21 11.50 -26.70
CA SER A 36 24.97 12.55 -27.38
C SER A 36 24.49 13.94 -26.99
N THR A 37 23.19 14.17 -27.12
CA THR A 37 22.55 15.45 -26.75
C THR A 37 22.68 15.79 -25.27
N LEU A 38 22.60 14.79 -24.40
CA LEU A 38 22.82 14.99 -22.96
C LEU A 38 24.26 15.38 -22.64
N ALA A 39 25.23 14.74 -23.31
CA ALA A 39 26.65 15.03 -23.16
C ALA A 39 26.97 16.47 -23.66
N ASP A 40 26.43 16.86 -24.83
CA ASP A 40 26.57 18.19 -25.38
C ASP A 40 25.98 19.28 -24.48
N LYS A 41 24.74 19.08 -24.02
CA LYS A 41 24.04 20.01 -23.08
C LYS A 41 24.75 20.16 -21.73
N ALA A 42 25.33 19.10 -21.21
CA ALA A 42 26.10 19.14 -19.97
C ALA A 42 27.57 19.55 -20.15
N HIS A 43 28.01 19.76 -21.40
CA HIS A 43 29.42 20.04 -21.76
C HIS A 43 30.38 18.98 -21.17
N VAL A 44 30.06 17.69 -21.41
CA VAL A 44 30.84 16.53 -20.94
C VAL A 44 30.95 15.47 -22.04
N SER A 45 31.81 14.47 -21.82
CA SER A 45 31.84 13.28 -22.69
C SER A 45 30.68 12.30 -22.39
N LYS A 46 30.28 11.48 -23.39
CA LYS A 46 29.30 10.41 -23.22
C LYS A 46 29.65 9.45 -22.04
N PRO A 47 30.92 9.00 -21.88
CA PRO A 47 31.32 8.20 -20.71
C PRO A 47 31.07 8.89 -19.38
N THR A 48 31.17 10.23 -19.31
CA THR A 48 30.89 11.00 -18.09
C THR A 48 29.38 10.93 -17.70
N VAL A 49 28.48 10.95 -18.68
CA VAL A 49 27.04 10.78 -18.46
C VAL A 49 26.76 9.39 -17.87
N VAL A 50 27.40 8.34 -18.41
CA VAL A 50 27.23 6.96 -17.88
C VAL A 50 27.83 6.84 -16.48
N ARG A 51 29.01 7.45 -16.26
CA ARG A 51 29.68 7.44 -14.94
C ARG A 51 28.82 8.13 -13.88
N PHE A 52 28.22 9.29 -14.17
CA PHE A 52 27.26 9.95 -13.30
C PHE A 52 26.12 8.99 -12.90
N CYS A 53 25.51 8.27 -13.85
CA CYS A 53 24.44 7.33 -13.55
C CYS A 53 24.91 6.23 -12.58
N ARG A 54 26.13 5.71 -12.75
CA ARG A 54 26.73 4.70 -11.88
C ARG A 54 27.08 5.27 -10.50
N SER A 55 27.62 6.49 -10.42
CA SER A 55 27.87 7.20 -9.15
C SER A 55 26.56 7.44 -8.37
N MET A 56 25.45 7.54 -9.07
CA MET A 56 24.12 7.61 -8.48
C MET A 56 23.52 6.22 -8.14
N GLY A 57 24.28 5.10 -8.34
CA GLY A 57 23.90 3.74 -7.98
C GLY A 57 22.95 3.07 -8.95
N TYR A 58 23.03 3.45 -10.24
CA TYR A 58 22.28 2.81 -11.33
C TYR A 58 23.24 2.07 -12.26
N ASP A 59 22.77 1.02 -12.95
CA ASP A 59 23.61 0.18 -13.82
C ASP A 59 24.16 0.96 -15.03
N GLY A 60 23.49 2.03 -15.44
CA GLY A 60 23.88 2.91 -16.53
C GLY A 60 22.78 3.89 -16.91
N LEU A 61 22.94 4.52 -18.09
CA LEU A 61 22.02 5.57 -18.53
C LEU A 61 20.60 5.04 -18.80
N SER A 62 20.46 3.84 -19.35
CA SER A 62 19.14 3.26 -19.64
C SER A 62 18.34 2.98 -18.36
N ASP A 63 18.98 2.37 -17.35
CA ASP A 63 18.37 2.13 -16.04
C ASP A 63 18.05 3.46 -15.33
N PHE A 64 19.00 4.41 -15.34
CA PHE A 64 18.79 5.75 -14.79
C PHE A 64 17.59 6.45 -15.43
N LYS A 65 17.49 6.43 -16.77
CA LYS A 65 16.38 7.05 -17.50
C LYS A 65 15.04 6.36 -17.21
N LEU A 66 15.01 5.05 -17.16
CA LEU A 66 13.80 4.29 -16.82
C LEU A 66 13.30 4.68 -15.43
N LYS A 67 14.18 4.70 -14.44
CA LYS A 67 13.85 5.10 -13.06
C LYS A 67 13.53 6.61 -12.98
N LEU A 68 14.22 7.46 -13.74
CA LEU A 68 13.93 8.88 -13.82
C LEU A 68 12.56 9.12 -14.46
N ALA A 69 12.25 8.49 -15.57
CA ALA A 69 10.94 8.57 -16.22
C ALA A 69 9.82 8.14 -15.26
N GLY A 70 10.05 7.08 -14.50
CA GLY A 70 9.14 6.65 -13.44
C GLY A 70 8.98 7.64 -12.28
N SER A 71 10.02 8.47 -12.01
CA SER A 71 9.98 9.48 -10.93
C SER A 71 9.52 10.86 -11.41
N VAL A 72 9.57 11.13 -12.71
CA VAL A 72 9.30 12.44 -13.35
C VAL A 72 7.92 12.47 -14.01
N ASN A 73 7.32 11.31 -14.30
CA ASN A 73 5.89 11.21 -14.57
C ASN A 73 5.10 11.45 -13.25
N GLU A 74 5.38 12.58 -12.63
CA GLU A 74 4.44 13.20 -11.70
C GLU A 74 3.30 13.70 -12.59
N GLY A 75 2.27 12.84 -12.75
CA GLY A 75 0.98 13.28 -13.24
C GLY A 75 0.46 14.44 -12.41
N VAL A 76 -0.73 14.94 -12.69
CA VAL A 76 -1.30 16.09 -11.97
C VAL A 76 -0.93 15.93 -10.49
N PRO A 77 -0.07 16.83 -9.94
CA PRO A 77 0.37 16.73 -8.55
C PRO A 77 -0.89 16.62 -7.73
N PHE A 78 -1.03 15.60 -6.91
CA PHE A 78 -2.17 15.37 -6.03
C PHE A 78 -3.21 14.31 -6.44
N ILE A 79 -3.31 13.86 -7.71
CA ILE A 79 -4.38 12.94 -8.10
C ILE A 79 -3.87 11.57 -8.56
N HIS A 80 -2.97 11.50 -9.56
CA HIS A 80 -2.49 10.21 -10.07
C HIS A 80 -1.10 10.32 -10.73
N ARG A 81 -0.23 9.32 -10.56
CA ARG A 81 1.19 9.38 -10.96
C ARG A 81 1.42 9.39 -12.47
N SER A 82 0.49 8.87 -13.23
CA SER A 82 0.61 8.73 -14.69
C SER A 82 -0.32 9.66 -15.46
N VAL A 83 -1.12 10.48 -14.77
CA VAL A 83 -2.05 11.43 -15.40
C VAL A 83 -1.33 12.75 -15.63
N ASP A 84 -1.30 13.21 -16.85
CA ASP A 84 -0.72 14.50 -17.26
C ASP A 84 -1.82 15.58 -17.32
N ALA A 85 -1.41 16.85 -17.22
CA ALA A 85 -2.36 17.97 -17.15
C ALA A 85 -3.19 18.16 -18.44
N ASP A 86 -2.70 17.65 -19.56
CA ASP A 86 -3.31 17.70 -20.88
C ASP A 86 -4.06 16.41 -21.27
N ASP A 87 -4.12 15.42 -20.37
CA ASP A 87 -4.87 14.18 -20.61
C ASP A 87 -6.37 14.44 -20.75
N LYS A 88 -6.97 13.80 -21.73
CA LYS A 88 -8.41 13.75 -21.90
C LYS A 88 -9.02 12.70 -20.96
N THR A 89 -10.30 12.80 -20.70
CA THR A 89 -11.03 11.86 -19.81
C THR A 89 -10.79 10.38 -20.18
N GLY A 90 -10.73 10.06 -21.47
CA GLY A 90 -10.43 8.70 -21.94
C GLY A 90 -9.03 8.24 -21.56
N ASP A 91 -8.03 9.11 -21.69
CA ASP A 91 -6.64 8.82 -21.34
C ASP A 91 -6.50 8.60 -19.83
N VAL A 92 -7.15 9.46 -19.03
CA VAL A 92 -7.21 9.32 -17.56
C VAL A 92 -7.82 7.98 -17.15
N MET A 93 -8.96 7.61 -17.75
CA MET A 93 -9.62 6.34 -17.46
C MET A 93 -8.70 5.15 -17.72
N VAL A 94 -8.06 5.10 -18.88
CA VAL A 94 -7.12 4.03 -19.23
C VAL A 94 -5.95 3.99 -18.26
N LYS A 95 -5.31 5.14 -18.00
CA LYS A 95 -4.15 5.23 -17.10
C LYS A 95 -4.48 4.79 -15.66
N VAL A 96 -5.65 5.16 -15.14
CA VAL A 96 -6.10 4.75 -13.79
C VAL A 96 -6.32 3.24 -13.71
N ILE A 97 -6.99 2.66 -14.73
CA ILE A 97 -7.25 1.23 -14.80
C ILE A 97 -5.93 0.46 -14.92
N ASP A 98 -5.08 0.82 -15.88
CA ASP A 98 -3.83 0.11 -16.16
C ASP A 98 -2.88 0.11 -14.95
N ASN A 99 -2.76 1.24 -14.25
CA ASN A 99 -1.95 1.30 -13.03
C ASN A 99 -2.50 0.42 -11.90
N THR A 100 -3.82 0.37 -11.76
CA THR A 100 -4.46 -0.49 -10.77
C THR A 100 -4.25 -1.97 -11.11
N VAL A 101 -4.46 -2.35 -12.38
CA VAL A 101 -4.22 -3.72 -12.87
C VAL A 101 -2.76 -4.11 -12.68
N ALA A 102 -1.81 -3.24 -13.05
CA ALA A 102 -0.39 -3.50 -12.88
C ALA A 102 -0.01 -3.73 -11.40
N ALA A 103 -0.57 -2.93 -10.49
CA ALA A 103 -0.36 -3.10 -9.05
C ALA A 103 -0.91 -4.43 -8.53
N PHE A 104 -2.10 -4.84 -8.98
CA PHE A 104 -2.72 -6.11 -8.59
C PHE A 104 -1.97 -7.31 -9.13
N LEU A 105 -1.50 -7.25 -10.38
CA LEU A 105 -0.67 -8.30 -10.98
C LEU A 105 0.67 -8.43 -10.24
N LYS A 106 1.28 -7.30 -9.88
CA LYS A 106 2.50 -7.30 -9.05
C LYS A 106 2.23 -7.96 -7.70
N TYR A 107 1.16 -7.55 -7.00
CA TYR A 107 0.80 -8.14 -5.71
C TYR A 107 0.58 -9.66 -5.83
N ARG A 108 -0.13 -10.13 -6.86
CA ARG A 108 -0.36 -11.56 -7.11
C ARG A 108 0.95 -12.35 -7.20
N ASN A 109 1.98 -11.77 -7.80
CA ASN A 109 3.28 -12.44 -7.99
C ASN A 109 4.17 -12.38 -6.74
N ASP A 110 4.06 -11.31 -5.94
CA ASP A 110 4.97 -11.03 -4.82
C ASP A 110 4.38 -11.43 -3.46
N ALA A 111 3.05 -11.61 -3.37
CA ALA A 111 2.38 -11.89 -2.11
C ALA A 111 2.82 -13.23 -1.50
N SER A 112 3.12 -13.21 -0.21
CA SER A 112 3.45 -14.41 0.55
C SER A 112 2.19 -15.22 0.89
N THR A 113 1.97 -16.32 0.15
CA THR A 113 0.87 -17.26 0.45
C THR A 113 0.96 -17.78 1.89
N GLY A 114 2.17 -18.01 2.42
CA GLY A 114 2.35 -18.47 3.80
C GLY A 114 1.93 -17.45 4.85
N SER A 115 2.14 -16.13 4.60
CA SER A 115 1.64 -15.08 5.50
C SER A 115 0.12 -14.96 5.46
N ILE A 116 -0.47 -15.04 4.26
CA ILE A 116 -1.93 -15.06 4.08
C ILE A 116 -2.55 -16.25 4.80
N GLU A 117 -1.97 -17.44 4.64
CA GLU A 117 -2.44 -18.67 5.29
C GLU A 117 -2.43 -18.57 6.82
N LYS A 118 -1.36 -18.01 7.41
CA LYS A 118 -1.28 -17.74 8.85
C LYS A 118 -2.38 -16.79 9.31
N ALA A 119 -2.59 -15.70 8.57
CA ALA A 119 -3.63 -14.72 8.88
C ALA A 119 -5.03 -15.34 8.82
N VAL A 120 -5.32 -16.13 7.78
CA VAL A 120 -6.59 -16.85 7.61
C VAL A 120 -6.82 -17.84 8.74
N THR A 121 -5.79 -18.56 9.17
CA THR A 121 -5.87 -19.50 10.29
C THR A 121 -6.27 -18.79 11.57
N VAL A 122 -5.56 -17.73 11.94
CA VAL A 122 -5.87 -16.94 13.15
C VAL A 122 -7.29 -16.36 13.09
N LEU A 123 -7.68 -15.76 11.97
CA LEU A 123 -9.01 -15.16 11.82
C LEU A 123 -10.15 -16.20 11.93
N ALA A 124 -9.95 -17.38 11.34
CA ALA A 124 -10.92 -18.47 11.43
C ALA A 124 -11.01 -19.06 12.84
N GLU A 125 -9.90 -19.24 13.54
CA GLU A 125 -9.85 -19.67 14.93
C GLU A 125 -10.52 -18.66 15.87
N THR A 126 -10.24 -17.38 15.70
CA THR A 126 -10.88 -16.28 16.43
C THR A 126 -12.39 -16.30 16.25
N PHE A 127 -12.86 -16.54 15.00
CA PHE A 127 -14.29 -16.71 14.72
C PHE A 127 -14.89 -17.93 15.45
N THR A 128 -14.26 -19.09 15.31
CA THR A 128 -14.79 -20.35 15.85
C THR A 128 -14.84 -20.38 17.38
N THR A 129 -13.95 -19.65 18.02
CA THR A 129 -13.91 -19.48 19.48
C THR A 129 -14.80 -18.35 19.99
N GLY A 130 -15.53 -17.65 19.10
CA GLY A 130 -16.42 -16.54 19.47
C GLY A 130 -15.73 -15.30 19.98
N LYS A 131 -14.43 -15.19 19.72
CA LYS A 131 -13.60 -14.06 20.10
C LYS A 131 -13.74 -12.88 19.12
N ARG A 132 -13.17 -11.71 19.46
CA ARG A 132 -13.31 -10.48 18.69
C ARG A 132 -12.28 -10.40 17.59
N ILE A 133 -12.71 -9.92 16.43
CA ILE A 133 -11.84 -9.46 15.36
C ILE A 133 -12.06 -7.97 15.17
N GLU A 134 -11.07 -7.17 15.44
CA GLU A 134 -11.15 -5.72 15.29
C GLU A 134 -10.29 -5.23 14.12
N PHE A 135 -10.71 -4.11 13.51
CA PHE A 135 -10.02 -3.51 12.38
C PHE A 135 -9.66 -2.06 12.70
N PHE A 136 -8.36 -1.74 12.65
CA PHE A 136 -7.86 -0.39 12.91
C PHE A 136 -7.22 0.21 11.67
N GLY A 137 -7.48 1.49 11.44
CA GLY A 137 -6.85 2.26 10.37
C GLY A 137 -7.12 3.75 10.56
N ALA A 138 -6.32 4.62 9.97
CA ALA A 138 -6.52 6.07 10.01
C ALA A 138 -6.71 6.63 8.60
N GLY A 139 -7.52 7.68 8.43
CA GLY A 139 -7.79 8.28 7.13
C GLY A 139 -8.34 7.27 6.12
N ASN A 140 -7.72 7.15 4.94
CA ASN A 140 -8.12 6.19 3.91
C ASN A 140 -8.01 4.73 4.37
N SER A 141 -7.07 4.40 5.25
CA SER A 141 -6.96 3.07 5.85
C SER A 141 -8.12 2.79 6.83
N GLY A 142 -8.67 3.82 7.45
CA GLY A 142 -9.90 3.72 8.26
C GLY A 142 -11.12 3.32 7.43
N ILE A 143 -11.23 3.83 6.20
CA ILE A 143 -12.28 3.40 5.26
C ILE A 143 -12.13 1.92 4.92
N VAL A 144 -10.91 1.44 4.70
CA VAL A 144 -10.64 0.01 4.46
C VAL A 144 -10.97 -0.82 5.70
N ALA A 145 -10.67 -0.33 6.90
CA ALA A 145 -11.03 -1.00 8.15
C ALA A 145 -12.54 -1.16 8.31
N GLN A 146 -13.32 -0.15 7.93
CA GLN A 146 -14.78 -0.21 7.92
C GLN A 146 -15.32 -1.21 6.88
N ASP A 147 -14.75 -1.24 5.67
CA ASP A 147 -15.10 -2.26 4.67
C ASP A 147 -14.80 -3.67 5.16
N ALA A 148 -13.63 -3.87 5.77
CA ALA A 148 -13.24 -5.14 6.38
C ALA A 148 -14.25 -5.57 7.47
N GLN A 149 -14.57 -4.65 8.39
CA GLN A 149 -15.59 -4.90 9.41
C GLN A 149 -16.92 -5.33 8.79
N HIS A 150 -17.39 -4.62 7.76
CA HIS A 150 -18.65 -4.96 7.09
C HIS A 150 -18.61 -6.36 6.45
N LYS A 151 -17.50 -6.76 5.82
CA LYS A 151 -17.34 -8.10 5.23
C LYS A 151 -17.37 -9.20 6.29
N PHE A 152 -16.60 -9.05 7.37
CA PHE A 152 -16.52 -10.03 8.45
C PHE A 152 -17.82 -10.07 9.27
N PHE A 153 -18.50 -8.95 9.49
CA PHE A 153 -19.82 -8.90 10.11
C PHE A 153 -20.83 -9.79 9.36
N ARG A 154 -20.81 -9.76 8.03
CA ARG A 154 -21.69 -10.62 7.21
C ARG A 154 -21.41 -12.11 7.37
N LEU A 155 -20.22 -12.50 7.76
CA LEU A 155 -19.90 -13.87 8.14
C LEU A 155 -20.39 -14.22 9.54
N GLY A 156 -20.91 -13.26 10.30
CA GLY A 156 -21.37 -13.43 11.67
C GLY A 156 -20.26 -13.35 12.70
N VAL A 157 -19.17 -12.65 12.36
CA VAL A 157 -18.06 -12.37 13.28
C VAL A 157 -18.46 -11.25 14.25
N ASN A 158 -18.06 -11.37 15.51
CA ASN A 158 -18.10 -10.25 16.45
C ASN A 158 -16.96 -9.29 16.13
N THR A 159 -17.29 -8.21 15.44
CA THR A 159 -16.29 -7.34 14.81
C THR A 159 -16.67 -5.88 14.87
N ILE A 160 -15.66 -5.03 14.99
CA ILE A 160 -15.78 -3.57 14.98
C ILE A 160 -14.60 -2.96 14.23
N ALA A 161 -14.77 -1.74 13.72
CA ALA A 161 -13.71 -0.95 13.12
C ALA A 161 -13.57 0.41 13.81
N TYR A 162 -12.33 0.83 14.05
CA TYR A 162 -12.01 2.14 14.60
C TYR A 162 -11.04 2.89 13.69
N SER A 163 -11.37 4.17 13.40
CA SER A 163 -10.52 5.09 12.63
C SER A 163 -9.96 6.24 13.47
N ASP A 164 -10.38 6.37 14.70
CA ASP A 164 -9.93 7.36 15.68
C ASP A 164 -8.86 6.75 16.60
N GLY A 165 -7.74 7.46 16.81
CA GLY A 165 -6.60 6.97 17.57
C GLY A 165 -6.91 6.71 19.05
N HIS A 166 -7.74 7.55 19.68
CA HIS A 166 -8.16 7.31 21.06
C HIS A 166 -8.97 6.05 21.19
N MET A 167 -9.94 5.85 20.29
CA MET A 167 -10.76 4.64 20.29
C MET A 167 -9.93 3.39 20.02
N GLN A 168 -8.93 3.47 19.14
CA GLN A 168 -8.02 2.36 18.86
C GLN A 168 -7.21 1.96 20.09
N VAL A 169 -6.64 2.92 20.82
CA VAL A 169 -5.88 2.67 22.05
C VAL A 169 -6.79 2.13 23.16
N MET A 170 -7.98 2.71 23.34
CA MET A 170 -8.95 2.23 24.32
C MET A 170 -9.38 0.79 24.02
N SER A 171 -9.72 0.47 22.76
CA SER A 171 -10.12 -0.85 22.37
C SER A 171 -8.97 -1.87 22.49
N ALA A 172 -7.77 -1.50 22.01
CA ALA A 172 -6.57 -2.33 22.17
C ALA A 172 -6.28 -2.71 23.62
N SER A 173 -6.61 -1.80 24.57
CA SER A 173 -6.46 -2.04 26.02
C SER A 173 -7.46 -3.08 26.58
N LEU A 174 -8.54 -3.33 25.86
CA LEU A 174 -9.60 -4.29 26.23
C LEU A 174 -9.50 -5.62 25.46
N LEU A 175 -8.57 -5.74 24.52
CA LEU A 175 -8.28 -6.99 23.82
C LEU A 175 -7.48 -7.93 24.73
N GLY A 176 -7.63 -9.23 24.51
CA GLY A 176 -6.93 -10.26 25.29
C GLY A 176 -6.61 -11.51 24.47
N ALA A 177 -6.16 -12.55 25.15
CA ALA A 177 -5.82 -13.82 24.52
C ALA A 177 -6.99 -14.40 23.71
N GLY A 178 -6.72 -14.78 22.49
CA GLY A 178 -7.68 -15.29 21.52
C GLY A 178 -8.38 -14.22 20.68
N ASP A 179 -8.33 -12.94 21.07
CA ASP A 179 -8.79 -11.83 20.24
C ASP A 179 -7.75 -11.54 19.14
N CYS A 180 -8.21 -10.96 18.02
CA CYS A 180 -7.38 -10.59 16.90
C CYS A 180 -7.65 -9.13 16.48
N VAL A 181 -6.60 -8.37 16.18
CA VAL A 181 -6.74 -7.05 15.56
C VAL A 181 -5.98 -7.00 14.25
N VAL A 182 -6.66 -6.52 13.20
CA VAL A 182 -6.09 -6.26 11.88
C VAL A 182 -5.84 -4.76 11.76
N ILE A 183 -4.59 -4.36 11.66
CA ILE A 183 -4.16 -2.96 11.60
C ILE A 183 -3.71 -2.63 10.18
N ILE A 184 -4.34 -1.62 9.59
CA ILE A 184 -4.14 -1.23 8.21
C ILE A 184 -3.47 0.15 8.16
N SER A 185 -2.31 0.22 7.51
CA SER A 185 -1.57 1.47 7.36
C SER A 185 -0.72 1.44 6.09
N ASN A 186 -0.92 2.37 5.17
CA ASN A 186 -0.09 2.42 3.97
C ASN A 186 1.39 2.61 4.30
N SER A 187 1.70 3.55 5.18
CA SER A 187 3.08 3.88 5.55
C SER A 187 3.69 3.01 6.63
N GLY A 188 2.85 2.42 7.48
CA GLY A 188 3.28 1.72 8.68
C GLY A 188 4.03 2.58 9.70
N ARG A 189 3.80 3.91 9.68
CA ARG A 189 4.50 4.89 10.54
C ARG A 189 3.55 5.76 11.36
N THR A 190 2.24 5.51 11.29
CA THR A 190 1.24 6.25 12.08
C THR A 190 1.39 5.88 13.55
N ARG A 191 1.67 6.88 14.39
CA ARG A 191 1.98 6.68 15.80
C ARG A 191 0.86 5.99 16.56
N ASP A 192 -0.36 6.47 16.42
CA ASP A 192 -1.53 5.90 17.12
C ASP A 192 -1.72 4.40 16.80
N LEU A 193 -1.50 4.01 15.53
CA LEU A 193 -1.59 2.60 15.12
C LEU A 193 -0.45 1.75 15.66
N MET A 194 0.75 2.34 15.82
CA MET A 194 1.88 1.67 16.47
C MET A 194 1.59 1.44 17.96
N ASP A 195 1.12 2.47 18.65
CA ASP A 195 0.80 2.42 20.08
C ASP A 195 -0.32 1.38 20.32
N ALA A 196 -1.39 1.38 19.51
CA ALA A 196 -2.46 0.40 19.57
C ALA A 196 -1.98 -1.04 19.29
N CYS A 197 -1.07 -1.23 18.33
CA CYS A 197 -0.44 -2.52 18.04
C CYS A 197 0.31 -3.07 19.26
N ASP A 198 1.14 -2.24 19.87
CA ASP A 198 1.94 -2.64 21.02
C ASP A 198 1.09 -2.94 22.25
N ILE A 199 0.01 -2.17 22.49
CA ILE A 199 -0.94 -2.40 23.58
C ILE A 199 -1.66 -3.73 23.36
N ALA A 200 -2.23 -3.97 22.18
CA ALA A 200 -2.94 -5.21 21.86
C ALA A 200 -2.04 -6.44 22.06
N ARG A 201 -0.77 -6.35 21.60
CA ARG A 201 0.22 -7.42 21.80
C ARG A 201 0.54 -7.68 23.28
N LYS A 202 0.76 -6.63 24.06
CA LYS A 202 1.03 -6.75 25.50
C LYS A 202 -0.13 -7.42 26.25
N ASN A 203 -1.36 -7.21 25.79
CA ASN A 203 -2.55 -7.83 26.36
C ASN A 203 -2.82 -9.26 25.83
N GLY A 204 -1.96 -9.79 24.95
CA GLY A 204 -2.04 -11.16 24.45
C GLY A 204 -2.91 -11.33 23.21
N ALA A 205 -3.43 -10.27 22.61
CA ALA A 205 -4.16 -10.36 21.35
C ALA A 205 -3.21 -10.62 20.18
N THR A 206 -3.68 -11.32 19.16
CA THR A 206 -2.92 -11.50 17.92
C THR A 206 -3.08 -10.29 17.01
N THR A 207 -1.96 -9.75 16.53
CA THR A 207 -1.95 -8.60 15.63
C THR A 207 -1.57 -9.02 14.21
N ILE A 208 -2.43 -8.71 13.24
CA ILE A 208 -2.18 -8.83 11.81
C ILE A 208 -2.01 -7.42 11.28
N VAL A 209 -0.91 -7.14 10.56
CA VAL A 209 -0.65 -5.81 10.02
C VAL A 209 -0.60 -5.86 8.49
N ILE A 210 -1.38 -4.99 7.85
CA ILE A 210 -1.40 -4.79 6.39
C ILE A 210 -0.70 -3.45 6.12
N THR A 211 0.55 -3.52 5.65
CA THR A 211 1.38 -2.31 5.50
C THR A 211 2.57 -2.56 4.57
N THR A 212 3.27 -1.49 4.21
CA THR A 212 4.49 -1.59 3.41
C THR A 212 5.60 -2.32 4.17
N SER A 213 6.37 -3.13 3.45
CA SER A 213 7.53 -3.87 3.97
C SER A 213 8.60 -2.93 4.52
N GLY A 214 9.34 -3.39 5.54
CA GLY A 214 10.39 -2.59 6.17
C GLY A 214 9.91 -1.39 6.99
N SER A 215 8.59 -1.23 7.19
CA SER A 215 8.04 -0.21 8.08
C SER A 215 8.10 -0.65 9.55
N PRO A 216 8.06 0.30 10.51
CA PRO A 216 7.98 -0.04 11.93
C PRO A 216 6.80 -0.93 12.27
N LEU A 217 5.62 -0.68 11.70
CA LEU A 217 4.42 -1.49 11.95
C LEU A 217 4.57 -2.91 11.40
N ALA A 218 5.24 -3.09 10.23
CA ALA A 218 5.54 -4.41 9.67
C ALA A 218 6.38 -5.28 10.63
N ALA A 219 7.32 -4.65 11.34
CA ALA A 219 8.14 -5.31 12.35
C ALA A 219 7.41 -5.54 13.69
N ALA A 220 6.43 -4.70 14.02
CA ALA A 220 5.69 -4.77 15.26
C ALA A 220 4.59 -5.84 15.25
N GLY A 221 3.94 -6.13 14.13
CA GLY A 221 2.86 -7.12 14.03
C GLY A 221 3.32 -8.57 14.19
N HIS A 222 2.45 -9.44 14.70
CA HIS A 222 2.73 -10.90 14.72
C HIS A 222 2.71 -11.49 13.31
N ILE A 223 1.80 -11.01 12.45
CA ILE A 223 1.68 -11.44 11.06
C ILE A 223 1.68 -10.20 10.18
N HIS A 224 2.64 -10.13 9.26
CA HIS A 224 2.75 -9.05 8.29
C HIS A 224 2.25 -9.51 6.91
N LEU A 225 1.28 -8.79 6.38
CA LEU A 225 0.80 -8.89 5.00
C LEU A 225 1.33 -7.68 4.23
N ALA A 226 2.33 -7.91 3.40
CA ALA A 226 3.00 -6.88 2.64
C ALA A 226 2.04 -6.24 1.62
N ALA A 227 1.91 -4.92 1.66
CA ALA A 227 1.13 -4.12 0.73
C ALA A 227 2.04 -3.09 0.03
N ASP A 228 3.09 -3.60 -0.64
CA ASP A 228 4.12 -2.78 -1.24
C ASP A 228 3.63 -2.13 -2.53
N HIS A 229 3.38 -0.83 -2.46
CA HIS A 229 3.06 0.00 -3.60
C HIS A 229 3.78 1.34 -3.52
N PRO A 230 4.40 1.83 -4.62
CA PRO A 230 5.22 3.04 -4.62
C PRO A 230 4.39 4.34 -4.59
N GLU A 231 3.39 4.44 -3.71
CA GLU A 231 2.73 5.70 -3.39
C GLU A 231 3.48 6.42 -2.27
N GLY A 232 4.06 7.57 -2.61
CA GLY A 232 4.75 8.41 -1.62
C GLY A 232 3.79 9.12 -0.66
N PHE A 233 4.30 9.49 0.52
CA PHE A 233 3.57 10.22 1.57
C PHE A 233 3.04 11.58 1.14
N ASP A 234 3.69 12.21 0.16
CA ASP A 234 3.40 13.57 -0.30
C ASP A 234 2.14 13.64 -1.19
N ARG A 235 1.33 12.58 -1.22
CA ARG A 235 0.11 12.54 -2.03
C ARG A 235 -1.11 12.71 -1.19
N TYR A 236 -1.96 13.64 -1.59
CA TYR A 236 -3.20 13.99 -0.92
C TYR A 236 -4.27 12.89 -0.97
N SER A 237 -4.14 11.90 -1.87
CA SER A 237 -5.09 10.79 -1.95
C SER A 237 -4.40 9.52 -2.43
N PRO A 238 -4.11 8.56 -1.55
CA PRO A 238 -3.67 7.24 -1.93
C PRO A 238 -4.81 6.51 -2.64
N MET A 239 -4.70 6.33 -3.97
CA MET A 239 -5.73 5.66 -4.77
C MET A 239 -5.48 4.17 -4.89
N VAL A 240 -4.30 3.78 -5.33
CA VAL A 240 -3.97 2.37 -5.61
C VAL A 240 -3.67 1.60 -4.34
N SER A 241 -2.98 2.20 -3.36
CA SER A 241 -2.72 1.55 -2.06
C SER A 241 -4.01 1.19 -1.33
N ARG A 242 -5.02 2.06 -1.36
CA ARG A 242 -6.33 1.75 -0.80
C ARG A 242 -6.98 0.56 -1.50
N LEU A 243 -6.95 0.52 -2.83
CA LEU A 243 -7.50 -0.60 -3.62
C LEU A 243 -6.74 -1.90 -3.33
N MET A 244 -5.42 -1.82 -3.16
CA MET A 244 -4.59 -2.95 -2.75
C MET A 244 -4.99 -3.49 -1.37
N HIS A 245 -5.20 -2.61 -0.40
CA HIS A 245 -5.65 -3.02 0.93
C HIS A 245 -7.04 -3.65 0.88
N LEU A 246 -7.98 -3.11 0.09
CA LEU A 246 -9.30 -3.71 -0.14
C LEU A 246 -9.18 -5.11 -0.76
N LEU A 247 -8.30 -5.29 -1.76
CA LEU A 247 -8.03 -6.60 -2.36
C LEU A 247 -7.53 -7.61 -1.32
N ILE A 248 -6.61 -7.21 -0.45
CA ILE A 248 -6.09 -8.08 0.61
C ILE A 248 -7.22 -8.48 1.57
N ILE A 249 -8.06 -7.55 1.96
CA ILE A 249 -9.25 -7.82 2.80
C ILE A 249 -10.22 -8.78 2.10
N ASP A 250 -10.45 -8.63 0.79
CA ASP A 250 -11.30 -9.55 0.02
C ASP A 250 -10.73 -10.96 0.00
N ILE A 251 -9.42 -11.10 -0.19
CA ILE A 251 -8.73 -12.39 -0.13
C ILE A 251 -8.90 -13.02 1.25
N LEU A 252 -8.63 -12.27 2.32
CA LEU A 252 -8.77 -12.77 3.69
C LEU A 252 -10.21 -13.20 4.00
N ALA A 253 -11.20 -12.35 3.72
CA ALA A 253 -12.60 -12.64 3.98
C ALA A 253 -13.08 -13.88 3.22
N THR A 254 -12.68 -14.02 1.95
CA THR A 254 -13.02 -15.18 1.11
C THR A 254 -12.38 -16.45 1.65
N CYS A 255 -11.08 -16.42 1.97
CA CYS A 255 -10.37 -17.59 2.50
C CYS A 255 -10.89 -18.01 3.89
N VAL A 256 -11.20 -17.03 4.76
CA VAL A 256 -11.81 -17.29 6.07
C VAL A 256 -13.19 -17.93 5.90
N ALA A 257 -14.03 -17.40 5.00
CA ALA A 257 -15.34 -17.98 4.72
C ALA A 257 -15.24 -19.43 4.21
N LEU A 258 -14.30 -19.73 3.33
CA LEU A 258 -14.03 -21.09 2.86
C LEU A 258 -13.61 -22.01 4.01
N ARG A 259 -12.75 -21.54 4.91
CA ARG A 259 -12.25 -22.32 6.06
C ARG A 259 -13.32 -22.60 7.09
N ILE A 260 -14.17 -21.61 7.40
CA ILE A 260 -15.33 -21.79 8.28
C ILE A 260 -16.33 -22.81 7.69
N GLY A 261 -16.47 -22.83 6.38
CA GLY A 261 -17.30 -23.77 5.64
C GLY A 261 -18.77 -23.36 5.47
N GLY A 262 -19.33 -23.82 4.37
CA GLY A 262 -20.70 -23.49 3.97
C GLY A 262 -21.75 -23.94 4.99
N ALA A 263 -21.59 -25.08 5.63
CA ALA A 263 -22.54 -25.59 6.61
C ALA A 263 -22.79 -24.61 7.76
N THR A 264 -21.74 -23.91 8.22
CA THR A 264 -21.83 -22.91 9.29
C THR A 264 -22.37 -21.57 8.80
N LEU A 265 -21.97 -21.14 7.58
CA LEU A 265 -22.28 -19.80 7.11
C LEU A 265 -23.61 -19.69 6.35
N GLN A 266 -24.01 -20.71 5.58
CA GLN A 266 -25.21 -20.66 4.74
C GLN A 266 -26.50 -20.33 5.51
N PRO A 267 -26.79 -20.92 6.67
CA PRO A 267 -28.02 -20.59 7.41
C PRO A 267 -28.07 -19.11 7.82
N LYS A 268 -26.93 -18.56 8.29
CA LYS A 268 -26.84 -17.16 8.71
C LYS A 268 -27.00 -16.21 7.51
N LEU A 269 -26.31 -16.49 6.40
CA LEU A 269 -26.38 -15.70 5.17
C LEU A 269 -27.79 -15.74 4.55
N GLN A 270 -28.43 -16.91 4.54
CA GLN A 270 -29.79 -17.07 4.03
C GLN A 270 -30.81 -16.30 4.89
N ASN A 271 -30.68 -16.35 6.21
CA ASN A 271 -31.53 -15.56 7.11
C ASN A 271 -31.41 -14.07 6.87
N MET A 272 -30.16 -13.54 6.79
CA MET A 272 -29.94 -12.14 6.43
C MET A 272 -30.56 -11.78 5.08
N LYS A 273 -30.37 -12.63 4.04
CA LYS A 273 -30.94 -12.44 2.72
C LYS A 273 -32.46 -12.37 2.75
N ASN A 274 -33.11 -13.27 3.51
CA ASN A 274 -34.55 -13.30 3.66
C ASN A 274 -35.08 -12.03 4.33
N ASN A 275 -34.44 -11.58 5.40
CA ASN A 275 -34.81 -10.35 6.12
C ASN A 275 -34.59 -9.07 5.29
N LEU A 276 -33.68 -9.11 4.31
CA LEU A 276 -33.42 -7.97 3.41
C LEU A 276 -34.34 -7.96 2.18
N ARG A 277 -35.07 -9.04 1.90
CA ARG A 277 -35.97 -9.10 0.72
C ARG A 277 -37.00 -7.99 0.72
N SER A 278 -37.63 -7.71 1.85
CA SER A 278 -38.64 -6.66 2.02
C SER A 278 -38.09 -5.22 1.86
N LYS A 279 -36.75 -5.06 1.82
CA LYS A 279 -36.09 -3.77 1.63
C LYS A 279 -35.75 -3.46 0.16
N ARG A 280 -36.10 -4.36 -0.76
CA ARG A 280 -35.89 -4.17 -2.20
C ARG A 280 -37.24 -3.93 -2.86
N TYR A 281 -37.36 -2.89 -3.65
CA TYR A 281 -38.47 -2.75 -4.58
C TYR A 281 -38.35 -3.87 -5.63
N ALA A 282 -39.51 -4.42 -6.01
CA ALA A 282 -39.62 -5.46 -7.03
C ALA A 282 -39.28 -4.91 -8.41
#